data_f2948cb6ab8e1700437f4472ff6b8520
#
_entry.id   f2948cb6ab8e1700437f4472ff6b8520
#
_cell.length_a   1.000
_cell.length_b   1.000
_cell.length_c   1.000
_cell.angle_alpha   90.00
_cell.angle_beta   90.00
_cell.angle_gamma   90.00
#
_symmetry.space_group_name_H-M   'P 1'
#
loop_
_entity.id
_entity.type
_entity.pdbx_description
1 polymer ?
#
loop_
_entity_poly.entity_id
_entity_poly.type
_entity_poly.pdbx_seq_one_letter_code
_entity_poly.pdbx_strand_id
1 'polypeptide(L)'
;MTSRHLCSWLLCALAGVIVASTASAQAGDDKEPKLSGFTCCNLHYENDWISDANWSSLPMLPAGQPIKITDYGRYRIHVEIDGKNMRLGLDYGRSEPLGQFARRIVVAQDPKAKIATWPAGAREAVRLGKIMVGMTKEQVIVSLGYPPIHQTPSLDSPQWKYWLTRVGSFLVVWDEKGQVRDVIADPGTRATVLLEKR
;
A
#
# COMPACT_ATOMS: atom_id res chain seq x y z
N MET A 1 26.61 45.85 -73.92
CA MET A 1 25.34 45.25 -74.33
C MET A 1 24.87 44.37 -73.15
N THR A 2 24.22 44.91 -72.31
CA THR A 2 22.91 44.92 -71.69
C THR A 2 22.11 43.65 -71.79
N SER A 3 21.86 42.95 -70.67
CA SER A 3 20.57 42.31 -70.41
C SER A 3 20.39 42.08 -68.94
N ARG A 4 19.35 42.74 -68.44
CA ARG A 4 18.87 42.69 -67.06
C ARG A 4 17.86 41.54 -66.94
N HIS A 5 18.03 40.60 -65.99
CA HIS A 5 17.00 39.66 -65.62
C HIS A 5 16.52 39.98 -64.20
N LEU A 6 15.28 40.42 -64.14
CA LEU A 6 14.48 40.56 -62.90
C LEU A 6 14.16 39.16 -62.35
N CYS A 7 14.53 38.90 -61.15
CA CYS A 7 14.08 37.71 -60.38
C CYS A 7 13.02 38.14 -59.39
N SER A 8 11.80 37.69 -59.68
CA SER A 8 10.60 37.93 -58.87
C SER A 8 10.65 37.06 -57.61
N TRP A 9 10.59 37.66 -56.44
CA TRP A 9 10.52 36.96 -55.18
C TRP A 9 9.06 36.67 -54.82
N LEU A 10 8.64 35.42 -54.90
CA LEU A 10 7.38 34.91 -54.35
C LEU A 10 7.56 34.63 -52.87
N LEU A 11 6.93 35.46 -52.02
CA LEU A 11 6.76 35.20 -50.59
C LEU A 11 5.64 34.17 -50.39
N CYS A 12 6.00 32.92 -50.06
CA CYS A 12 5.05 31.95 -49.53
C CYS A 12 4.89 32.18 -48.01
N ALA A 13 3.76 32.77 -47.64
CA ALA A 13 3.33 32.85 -46.24
C ALA A 13 2.79 31.48 -45.80
N LEU A 14 3.58 30.74 -45.03
CA LEU A 14 3.12 29.53 -44.30
C LEU A 14 2.37 29.97 -43.05
N ALA A 15 1.03 29.92 -43.11
CA ALA A 15 0.20 30.05 -41.93
C ALA A 15 0.29 28.78 -41.06
N GLY A 16 1.09 28.83 -40.01
CA GLY A 16 1.15 27.77 -39.01
C GLY A 16 -0.11 27.74 -38.19
N VAL A 17 -0.93 26.72 -38.37
CA VAL A 17 -2.07 26.43 -37.46
C VAL A 17 -1.52 25.84 -36.20
N ILE A 18 -1.49 26.63 -35.12
CA ILE A 18 -1.20 26.15 -33.76
C ILE A 18 -2.47 25.44 -33.24
N VAL A 19 -2.50 24.11 -33.32
CA VAL A 19 -3.51 23.31 -32.66
C VAL A 19 -3.16 23.29 -31.16
N ALA A 20 -3.78 24.16 -30.40
CA ALA A 20 -3.74 24.11 -28.95
C ALA A 20 -4.49 22.86 -28.49
N SER A 21 -3.77 21.80 -28.18
CA SER A 21 -4.31 20.62 -27.49
C SER A 21 -4.71 21.05 -26.07
N THR A 22 -5.98 21.36 -25.86
CA THR A 22 -6.55 21.47 -24.52
C THR A 22 -6.56 20.08 -23.91
N ALA A 23 -5.57 19.77 -23.07
CA ALA A 23 -5.63 18.63 -22.17
C ALA A 23 -6.79 18.88 -21.21
N SER A 24 -7.96 18.30 -21.49
CA SER A 24 -9.05 18.22 -20.54
C SER A 24 -8.54 17.39 -19.36
N ALA A 25 -8.20 18.05 -18.27
CA ALA A 25 -8.08 17.39 -16.97
C ALA A 25 -9.45 16.80 -16.65
N GLN A 26 -9.61 15.51 -16.86
CA GLN A 26 -10.76 14.77 -16.37
C GLN A 26 -10.73 14.92 -14.85
N ALA A 27 -11.65 15.73 -14.32
CA ALA A 27 -12.03 15.68 -12.93
C ALA A 27 -12.45 14.23 -12.67
N GLY A 28 -11.63 13.50 -11.93
CA GLY A 28 -11.94 12.13 -11.55
C GLY A 28 -13.26 12.13 -10.82
N ASP A 29 -14.10 11.16 -11.15
CA ASP A 29 -15.34 10.88 -10.43
C ASP A 29 -14.98 10.77 -8.95
N ASP A 30 -15.38 11.76 -8.13
CA ASP A 30 -15.10 11.85 -6.69
C ASP A 30 -15.78 10.74 -5.87
N LYS A 31 -16.37 9.77 -6.54
CA LYS A 31 -17.03 8.63 -5.94
C LYS A 31 -16.01 7.62 -5.43
N GLU A 32 -16.11 7.31 -4.15
CA GLU A 32 -15.28 6.28 -3.50
C GLU A 32 -15.37 4.92 -4.24
N PRO A 33 -14.21 4.26 -4.53
CA PRO A 33 -14.17 3.11 -5.42
C PRO A 33 -14.79 1.86 -4.76
N LYS A 34 -15.76 1.24 -5.42
CA LYS A 34 -16.32 -0.08 -5.04
C LYS A 34 -15.39 -1.20 -5.50
N LEU A 35 -14.32 -1.44 -4.74
CA LEU A 35 -13.32 -2.45 -5.07
C LEU A 35 -13.75 -3.85 -4.62
N SER A 36 -13.34 -4.86 -5.41
CA SER A 36 -13.42 -6.27 -5.06
C SER A 36 -12.12 -6.97 -5.47
N GLY A 37 -11.71 -7.97 -4.72
CA GLY A 37 -10.46 -8.70 -4.97
C GLY A 37 -10.05 -9.50 -3.75
N PHE A 38 -8.81 -9.33 -3.32
CA PHE A 38 -8.21 -10.05 -2.20
C PHE A 38 -7.58 -9.08 -1.20
N THR A 39 -7.50 -9.49 0.07
CA THR A 39 -6.73 -8.73 1.07
C THR A 39 -5.24 -8.75 0.70
N CYS A 40 -4.58 -7.56 0.70
CA CYS A 40 -3.17 -7.42 0.35
C CYS A 40 -2.23 -8.24 1.25
N CYS A 41 -2.65 -8.42 2.46
CA CYS A 41 -1.77 -8.68 3.59
C CYS A 41 -2.56 -9.29 4.74
N ASN A 42 -1.85 -9.74 5.78
CA ASN A 42 -2.47 -10.15 7.03
C ASN A 42 -3.16 -8.94 7.68
N LEU A 43 -4.39 -9.13 8.10
CA LEU A 43 -5.21 -8.11 8.75
C LEU A 43 -5.58 -8.59 10.16
N HIS A 44 -5.30 -7.78 11.16
CA HIS A 44 -5.64 -8.09 12.55
C HIS A 44 -6.95 -7.41 12.94
N TYR A 45 -7.80 -8.12 13.67
CA TYR A 45 -9.15 -7.65 13.95
C TYR A 45 -9.58 -7.85 15.40
N GLU A 46 -10.42 -6.95 15.86
CA GLU A 46 -11.14 -7.06 17.16
C GLU A 46 -12.64 -7.07 16.84
N ASN A 47 -13.32 -8.20 17.06
CA ASN A 47 -14.70 -8.44 16.62
C ASN A 47 -14.86 -8.28 15.09
N ASP A 48 -15.56 -7.23 14.63
CA ASP A 48 -15.73 -6.89 13.21
C ASP A 48 -14.86 -5.70 12.75
N TRP A 49 -13.92 -5.25 13.57
CA TRP A 49 -13.12 -4.04 13.38
C TRP A 49 -11.68 -4.36 13.04
N ILE A 50 -11.18 -3.78 11.96
CA ILE A 50 -9.78 -3.80 11.53
C ILE A 50 -9.30 -2.35 11.53
N SER A 51 -8.42 -1.98 12.45
CA SER A 51 -7.81 -0.66 12.52
C SER A 51 -6.69 -0.49 11.51
N ASP A 52 -6.45 0.74 11.03
CA ASP A 52 -5.26 1.10 10.24
C ASP A 52 -3.94 0.92 11.00
N ALA A 53 -3.98 0.79 12.33
CA ALA A 53 -2.82 0.43 13.15
C ALA A 53 -2.48 -1.07 13.10
N ASN A 54 -3.39 -1.91 12.64
CA ASN A 54 -3.23 -3.35 12.43
C ASN A 54 -2.47 -4.08 13.56
N TRP A 55 -2.92 -3.92 14.81
CA TRP A 55 -2.22 -4.41 16.02
C TRP A 55 -1.90 -5.89 15.97
N SER A 56 -0.61 -6.25 15.89
CA SER A 56 -0.13 -7.62 15.65
C SER A 56 -0.45 -8.61 16.78
N SER A 57 -0.93 -8.16 17.95
CA SER A 57 -1.36 -9.04 19.04
C SER A 57 -2.79 -9.57 18.92
N LEU A 58 -3.58 -9.04 17.99
CA LEU A 58 -4.96 -9.44 17.78
C LEU A 58 -5.06 -10.69 16.87
N PRO A 59 -6.22 -11.37 16.85
CA PRO A 59 -6.53 -12.40 15.87
C PRO A 59 -6.28 -11.93 14.44
N MET A 60 -5.82 -12.82 13.58
CA MET A 60 -5.34 -12.51 12.24
C MET A 60 -6.18 -13.19 11.15
N LEU A 61 -6.58 -12.41 10.15
CA LEU A 61 -7.02 -12.89 8.84
C LEU A 61 -5.79 -12.97 7.93
N PRO A 62 -5.48 -14.15 7.36
CA PRO A 62 -4.31 -14.27 6.47
C PRO A 62 -4.49 -13.44 5.18
N ALA A 63 -3.39 -13.03 4.57
CA ALA A 63 -3.37 -12.42 3.25
C ALA A 63 -4.10 -13.27 2.20
N GLY A 64 -4.73 -12.62 1.22
CA GLY A 64 -5.41 -13.30 0.11
C GLY A 64 -6.79 -13.85 0.47
N GLN A 65 -7.49 -13.25 1.46
CA GLN A 65 -8.92 -13.52 1.64
C GLN A 65 -9.72 -12.75 0.60
N PRO A 66 -10.79 -13.34 0.02
CA PRO A 66 -11.72 -12.58 -0.81
C PRO A 66 -12.27 -11.39 -0.04
N ILE A 67 -12.24 -10.21 -0.64
CA ILE A 67 -12.74 -8.98 -0.03
C ILE A 67 -13.54 -8.17 -1.05
N LYS A 68 -14.64 -7.57 -0.58
CA LYS A 68 -15.48 -6.67 -1.36
C LYS A 68 -15.86 -5.45 -0.50
N ILE A 69 -15.70 -4.25 -1.06
CA ILE A 69 -16.18 -3.04 -0.42
C ILE A 69 -17.68 -2.91 -0.66
N THR A 70 -18.44 -2.80 0.42
CA THR A 70 -19.89 -2.68 0.38
C THR A 70 -20.34 -1.23 0.53
N ASP A 71 -19.67 -0.44 1.39
CA ASP A 71 -20.01 0.96 1.61
C ASP A 71 -18.86 1.77 2.20
N TYR A 72 -18.99 3.11 2.21
CA TYR A 72 -18.07 4.06 2.82
C TYR A 72 -18.80 4.93 3.84
N GLY A 73 -18.26 5.03 5.04
CA GLY A 73 -18.66 5.97 6.06
C GLY A 73 -17.63 7.08 6.24
N ARG A 74 -17.74 7.88 7.30
CA ARG A 74 -16.88 9.06 7.51
C ARG A 74 -15.38 8.73 7.65
N TYR A 75 -15.03 7.69 8.42
CA TYR A 75 -13.64 7.20 8.65
C TYR A 75 -13.58 5.68 8.58
N ARG A 76 -14.49 5.06 7.82
CA ARG A 76 -14.71 3.62 7.81
C ARG A 76 -15.02 3.15 6.42
N ILE A 77 -14.55 1.97 6.11
CA ILE A 77 -14.92 1.25 4.90
C ILE A 77 -15.64 -0.01 5.36
N HIS A 78 -16.89 -0.18 4.94
CA HIS A 78 -17.64 -1.41 5.16
C HIS A 78 -17.22 -2.43 4.11
N VAL A 79 -16.89 -3.62 4.54
CA VAL A 79 -16.36 -4.69 3.68
C VAL A 79 -17.03 -6.01 4.02
N GLU A 80 -17.06 -6.89 3.04
CA GLU A 80 -17.27 -8.32 3.23
C GLU A 80 -15.94 -9.02 3.00
N ILE A 81 -15.42 -9.74 3.99
CA ILE A 81 -14.19 -10.54 3.91
C ILE A 81 -14.54 -11.99 4.18
N ASP A 82 -14.30 -12.86 3.19
CA ASP A 82 -14.62 -14.30 3.28
C ASP A 82 -16.05 -14.54 3.78
N GLY A 83 -17.02 -13.79 3.22
CA GLY A 83 -18.45 -13.86 3.57
C GLY A 83 -18.83 -13.21 4.90
N LYS A 84 -17.90 -12.56 5.62
CA LYS A 84 -18.17 -11.88 6.90
C LYS A 84 -18.19 -10.38 6.73
N ASN A 85 -19.22 -9.73 7.25
CA ASN A 85 -19.28 -8.27 7.30
C ASN A 85 -18.30 -7.73 8.33
N MET A 86 -17.38 -6.86 7.89
CA MET A 86 -16.35 -6.24 8.70
C MET A 86 -16.20 -4.75 8.35
N ARG A 87 -15.38 -4.05 9.11
CA ARG A 87 -15.12 -2.62 8.93
C ARG A 87 -13.62 -2.35 8.99
N LEU A 88 -13.10 -1.66 7.98
CA LEU A 88 -11.75 -1.11 8.02
C LEU A 88 -11.84 0.32 8.55
N GLY A 89 -11.11 0.63 9.61
CA GLY A 89 -11.12 1.94 10.27
C GLY A 89 -9.85 2.72 10.03
N LEU A 90 -9.98 3.98 9.58
CA LEU A 90 -8.92 5.00 9.66
C LEU A 90 -8.97 5.67 11.04
N ASP A 91 -8.52 4.95 12.07
CA ASP A 91 -8.58 5.42 13.45
C ASP A 91 -7.52 6.48 13.74
N TYR A 92 -6.37 6.33 13.15
CA TYR A 92 -5.17 7.16 13.34
C TYR A 92 -4.77 7.95 12.09
N GLY A 93 -4.82 7.35 10.92
CA GLY A 93 -4.44 7.96 9.63
C GLY A 93 -5.55 8.80 8.98
N ARG A 94 -6.30 9.55 9.74
CA ARG A 94 -7.52 10.28 9.30
C ARG A 94 -7.32 11.31 8.20
N SER A 95 -6.09 11.69 7.90
CA SER A 95 -5.75 12.58 6.78
C SER A 95 -5.66 11.85 5.44
N GLU A 96 -5.62 10.53 5.44
CA GLU A 96 -5.60 9.74 4.21
C GLU A 96 -7.01 9.63 3.63
N PRO A 97 -7.20 9.84 2.31
CA PRO A 97 -8.48 9.57 1.65
C PRO A 97 -8.86 8.09 1.76
N LEU A 98 -10.12 7.80 2.11
CA LEU A 98 -10.61 6.41 2.27
C LEU A 98 -10.40 5.56 1.02
N GLY A 99 -10.59 6.14 -0.17
CA GLY A 99 -10.35 5.44 -1.44
C GLY A 99 -8.88 5.06 -1.64
N GLN A 100 -7.93 5.85 -1.13
CA GLN A 100 -6.50 5.50 -1.16
C GLN A 100 -6.20 4.36 -0.19
N PHE A 101 -6.72 4.43 1.04
CA PHE A 101 -6.62 3.35 2.01
C PHE A 101 -7.23 2.05 1.46
N ALA A 102 -8.41 2.12 0.84
CA ALA A 102 -9.06 0.98 0.18
C ALA A 102 -8.15 0.30 -0.85
N ARG A 103 -7.51 1.08 -1.73
CA ARG A 103 -6.61 0.56 -2.78
C ARG A 103 -5.34 -0.10 -2.24
N ARG A 104 -4.92 0.23 -1.02
CA ARG A 104 -3.80 -0.46 -0.35
C ARG A 104 -4.22 -1.82 0.20
N ILE A 105 -5.47 -1.93 0.68
CA ILE A 105 -5.97 -3.16 1.31
C ILE A 105 -6.55 -4.13 0.30
N VAL A 106 -7.25 -3.64 -0.73
CA VAL A 106 -7.90 -4.48 -1.75
C VAL A 106 -7.04 -4.56 -2.99
N VAL A 107 -6.50 -5.74 -3.26
CA VAL A 107 -5.66 -6.02 -4.44
C VAL A 107 -6.39 -6.91 -5.43
N ALA A 108 -6.15 -6.69 -6.72
CA ALA A 108 -6.84 -7.44 -7.79
C ALA A 108 -6.37 -8.90 -7.90
N GLN A 109 -5.10 -9.16 -7.56
CA GLN A 109 -4.49 -10.49 -7.67
C GLN A 109 -4.33 -11.10 -6.28
N ASP A 110 -4.61 -12.41 -6.16
CA ASP A 110 -4.37 -13.14 -4.92
C ASP A 110 -2.87 -13.18 -4.60
N PRO A 111 -2.43 -12.59 -3.48
CA PRO A 111 -1.02 -12.58 -3.10
C PRO A 111 -0.47 -13.97 -2.77
N LYS A 112 -1.31 -14.96 -2.53
CA LYS A 112 -0.87 -16.34 -2.20
C LYS A 112 0.03 -16.93 -3.28
N ALA A 113 -0.26 -16.67 -4.57
CA ALA A 113 0.58 -17.14 -5.67
C ALA A 113 2.01 -16.59 -5.57
N LYS A 114 2.15 -15.29 -5.25
CA LYS A 114 3.46 -14.65 -5.07
C LYS A 114 4.15 -15.11 -3.78
N ILE A 115 3.41 -15.21 -2.68
CA ILE A 115 3.92 -15.72 -1.40
C ILE A 115 4.53 -17.12 -1.60
N ALA A 116 3.91 -18.00 -2.39
CA ALA A 116 4.41 -19.34 -2.67
C ALA A 116 5.81 -19.37 -3.31
N THR A 117 6.22 -18.31 -4.00
CA THR A 117 7.55 -18.19 -4.63
C THR A 117 8.66 -17.75 -3.66
N TRP A 118 8.31 -17.30 -2.46
CA TRP A 118 9.29 -16.77 -1.51
C TRP A 118 10.06 -17.86 -0.78
N PRO A 119 11.26 -17.53 -0.20
CA PRO A 119 12.00 -18.46 0.63
C PRO A 119 11.14 -18.99 1.80
N ALA A 120 11.39 -20.25 2.21
CA ALA A 120 10.59 -20.93 3.23
C ALA A 120 10.48 -20.13 4.54
N GLY A 121 11.58 -19.50 5.00
CA GLY A 121 11.56 -18.66 6.20
C GLY A 121 10.66 -17.45 6.08
N ALA A 122 10.64 -16.76 4.92
CA ALA A 122 9.76 -15.63 4.68
C ALA A 122 8.29 -16.04 4.63
N ARG A 123 7.98 -17.19 3.99
CA ARG A 123 6.62 -17.76 3.98
C ARG A 123 6.13 -18.09 5.39
N GLU A 124 7.02 -18.68 6.20
CA GLU A 124 6.67 -19.01 7.59
C GLU A 124 6.48 -17.76 8.44
N ALA A 125 7.32 -16.72 8.27
CA ALA A 125 7.14 -15.44 8.93
C ALA A 125 5.77 -14.84 8.59
N VAL A 126 5.39 -14.79 7.30
CA VAL A 126 4.07 -14.30 6.86
C VAL A 126 2.94 -15.13 7.45
N ARG A 127 3.04 -16.46 7.43
CA ARG A 127 2.03 -17.35 8.02
C ARG A 127 1.80 -17.10 9.51
N LEU A 128 2.84 -16.66 10.22
CA LEU A 128 2.80 -16.39 11.65
C LEU A 128 2.50 -14.91 11.98
N GLY A 129 2.36 -14.03 10.99
CA GLY A 129 2.25 -12.58 11.21
C GLY A 129 3.50 -12.00 11.86
N LYS A 130 4.69 -12.52 11.52
CA LYS A 130 5.99 -12.12 12.06
C LYS A 130 6.90 -11.58 10.98
N ILE A 131 8.02 -10.99 11.40
CA ILE A 131 9.13 -10.57 10.54
C ILE A 131 10.37 -11.40 10.82
N MET A 132 11.24 -11.45 9.83
CA MET A 132 12.56 -12.09 9.92
C MET A 132 13.60 -11.16 9.29
N VAL A 133 14.79 -11.11 9.84
CA VAL A 133 15.94 -10.39 9.24
C VAL A 133 16.17 -10.89 7.81
N GLY A 134 16.34 -9.96 6.88
CA GLY A 134 16.49 -10.22 5.44
C GLY A 134 15.19 -10.22 4.63
N MET A 135 14.00 -10.08 5.25
CA MET A 135 12.75 -9.89 4.52
C MET A 135 12.75 -8.55 3.79
N THR A 136 12.16 -8.53 2.58
CA THR A 136 11.95 -7.30 1.80
C THR A 136 10.78 -6.48 2.36
N LYS A 137 10.71 -5.19 1.98
CA LYS A 137 9.57 -4.31 2.32
C LYS A 137 8.21 -4.93 1.96
N GLU A 138 8.12 -5.52 0.79
CA GLU A 138 6.90 -6.20 0.34
C GLU A 138 6.53 -7.38 1.25
N GLN A 139 7.50 -8.23 1.60
CA GLN A 139 7.26 -9.37 2.49
C GLN A 139 6.79 -8.91 3.88
N VAL A 140 7.34 -7.80 4.39
CA VAL A 140 6.90 -7.21 5.66
C VAL A 140 5.49 -6.65 5.55
N ILE A 141 5.14 -5.95 4.45
CA ILE A 141 3.76 -5.48 4.23
C ILE A 141 2.79 -6.66 4.20
N VAL A 142 3.11 -7.73 3.49
CA VAL A 142 2.22 -8.90 3.44
C VAL A 142 2.08 -9.56 4.82
N SER A 143 3.14 -9.55 5.63
CA SER A 143 3.13 -10.14 6.97
C SER A 143 2.42 -9.29 8.02
N LEU A 144 2.66 -7.98 8.04
CA LEU A 144 2.21 -7.08 9.11
C LEU A 144 1.16 -6.06 8.66
N GLY A 145 0.86 -5.99 7.36
CA GLY A 145 0.10 -4.87 6.78
C GLY A 145 0.98 -3.65 6.50
N TYR A 146 0.36 -2.61 5.97
CA TYR A 146 1.02 -1.32 5.79
C TYR A 146 1.29 -0.65 7.14
N PRO A 147 2.44 -0.01 7.33
CA PRO A 147 2.68 0.77 8.53
C PRO A 147 1.70 1.94 8.59
N PRO A 148 1.21 2.34 9.79
CA PRO A 148 0.30 3.46 9.94
C PRO A 148 0.90 4.76 9.39
N ILE A 149 0.20 5.41 8.45
CA ILE A 149 0.71 6.57 7.69
C ILE A 149 1.08 7.76 8.58
N HIS A 150 0.40 7.96 9.70
CA HIS A 150 0.70 9.03 10.65
C HIS A 150 2.04 8.84 11.39
N GLN A 151 2.58 7.61 11.41
CA GLN A 151 3.88 7.28 12.02
C GLN A 151 4.96 6.99 10.97
N THR A 152 4.56 6.54 9.78
CA THR A 152 5.44 6.23 8.66
C THR A 152 4.85 6.83 7.39
N PRO A 153 5.04 8.15 7.17
CA PRO A 153 4.41 8.85 6.05
C PRO A 153 4.93 8.40 4.68
N SER A 154 6.14 7.83 4.61
CA SER A 154 6.75 7.32 3.38
C SER A 154 7.26 5.92 3.56
N LEU A 155 6.98 5.05 2.58
CA LEU A 155 7.57 3.71 2.51
C LEU A 155 9.06 3.71 2.14
N ASP A 156 9.63 4.87 1.78
CA ASP A 156 11.06 5.05 1.57
C ASP A 156 11.82 5.39 2.85
N SER A 157 11.11 5.62 3.97
CA SER A 157 11.72 5.88 5.26
C SER A 157 12.69 4.77 5.66
N PRO A 158 13.84 5.09 6.31
CA PRO A 158 14.86 4.12 6.71
C PRO A 158 14.37 3.18 7.82
N GLN A 159 13.24 3.50 8.42
CA GLN A 159 12.58 2.66 9.43
C GLN A 159 11.06 2.83 9.35
N TRP A 160 10.33 1.75 9.67
CA TRP A 160 8.87 1.75 9.75
C TRP A 160 8.43 1.44 11.16
N LYS A 161 7.44 2.20 11.65
CA LYS A 161 6.86 1.98 12.98
C LYS A 161 5.59 1.15 12.86
N TYR A 162 5.53 0.10 13.68
CA TYR A 162 4.38 -0.79 13.84
C TYR A 162 3.94 -0.86 15.29
N TRP A 163 2.77 -1.41 15.52
CA TRP A 163 2.17 -1.53 16.84
C TRP A 163 1.84 -3.00 17.13
N LEU A 164 2.34 -3.51 18.26
CA LEU A 164 1.95 -4.81 18.78
C LEU A 164 0.58 -4.71 19.45
N THR A 165 0.39 -3.66 20.28
CA THR A 165 -0.83 -3.36 21.04
C THR A 165 -1.13 -1.86 20.92
N ARG A 166 -2.18 -1.40 21.56
CA ARG A 166 -2.53 0.04 21.63
C ARG A 166 -1.43 0.91 22.26
N VAL A 167 -0.54 0.33 23.07
CA VAL A 167 0.55 1.05 23.77
C VAL A 167 1.96 0.51 23.42
N GLY A 168 2.06 -0.73 22.96
CA GLY A 168 3.34 -1.36 22.58
C GLY A 168 3.64 -1.18 21.10
N SER A 169 4.79 -0.62 20.76
CA SER A 169 5.23 -0.41 19.38
C SER A 169 6.65 -0.92 19.16
N PHE A 170 7.01 -1.10 17.88
CA PHE A 170 8.33 -1.50 17.46
C PHE A 170 8.72 -0.84 16.14
N LEU A 171 10.02 -0.78 15.86
CA LEU A 171 10.55 -0.24 14.61
C LEU A 171 11.18 -1.37 13.80
N VAL A 172 10.83 -1.43 12.52
CA VAL A 172 11.50 -2.24 11.52
C VAL A 172 12.52 -1.36 10.82
N VAL A 173 13.79 -1.72 10.92
CA VAL A 173 14.91 -0.95 10.37
C VAL A 173 15.41 -1.62 9.10
N TRP A 174 15.59 -0.83 8.04
CA TRP A 174 16.00 -1.29 6.73
C TRP A 174 17.51 -1.16 6.50
N ASP A 175 18.08 -2.06 5.72
CA ASP A 175 19.41 -1.90 5.15
C ASP A 175 19.35 -1.12 3.82
N GLU A 176 20.51 -0.90 3.19
CA GLU A 176 20.63 -0.18 1.91
C GLU A 176 19.97 -0.93 0.74
N LYS A 177 19.70 -2.23 0.87
CA LYS A 177 19.03 -3.05 -0.13
C LYS A 177 17.51 -3.10 0.08
N GLY A 178 16.98 -2.39 1.10
CA GLY A 178 15.57 -2.43 1.46
C GLY A 178 15.14 -3.75 2.10
N GLN A 179 16.05 -4.43 2.77
CA GLN A 179 15.77 -5.63 3.55
C GLN A 179 15.78 -5.32 5.05
N VAL A 180 15.01 -6.08 5.84
CA VAL A 180 15.00 -5.94 7.30
C VAL A 180 16.42 -6.20 7.84
N ARG A 181 17.02 -5.16 8.41
CA ARG A 181 18.28 -5.22 9.10
C ARG A 181 18.10 -5.60 10.57
N ASP A 182 17.10 -4.98 11.22
CA ASP A 182 16.86 -5.18 12.65
C ASP A 182 15.43 -4.80 13.03
N VAL A 183 15.01 -5.22 14.23
CA VAL A 183 13.76 -4.84 14.88
C VAL A 183 14.09 -4.24 16.24
N ILE A 184 13.77 -2.96 16.43
CA ILE A 184 13.99 -2.24 17.68
C ILE A 184 12.70 -2.29 18.49
N ALA A 185 12.73 -2.99 19.62
CA ALA A 185 11.61 -3.16 20.53
C ALA A 185 12.13 -3.55 21.91
N ASP A 186 11.27 -3.52 22.94
CA ASP A 186 11.55 -4.22 24.19
C ASP A 186 11.69 -5.75 23.97
N PRO A 187 12.37 -6.48 24.87
CA PRO A 187 12.63 -7.90 24.67
C PRO A 187 11.38 -8.75 24.44
N GLY A 188 10.28 -8.48 25.13
CA GLY A 188 9.01 -9.22 25.02
C GLY A 188 8.34 -8.99 23.65
N THR A 189 8.24 -7.73 23.24
CA THR A 189 7.74 -7.36 21.89
C THR A 189 8.60 -7.98 20.81
N ARG A 190 9.93 -7.87 20.91
CA ARG A 190 10.86 -8.45 19.94
C ARG A 190 10.65 -9.96 19.78
N ALA A 191 10.60 -10.72 20.86
CA ALA A 191 10.35 -12.17 20.83
C ALA A 191 8.99 -12.54 20.20
N THR A 192 8.01 -11.66 20.35
CA THR A 192 6.69 -11.86 19.75
C THR A 192 6.68 -11.63 18.24
N VAL A 193 7.29 -10.53 17.77
CA VAL A 193 7.18 -10.09 16.38
C VAL A 193 8.30 -10.60 15.47
N LEU A 194 9.45 -11.02 16.02
CA LEU A 194 10.58 -11.51 15.26
C LEU A 194 10.58 -13.04 15.20
N LEU A 195 10.72 -13.59 14.00
CA LEU A 195 10.99 -15.00 13.77
C LEU A 195 12.52 -15.17 13.66
N GLU A 196 13.12 -15.82 14.65
CA GLU A 196 14.55 -16.12 14.62
C GLU A 196 14.87 -17.16 13.53
N LYS A 197 15.99 -16.97 12.87
CA LYS A 197 16.49 -17.90 11.86
C LYS A 197 16.95 -19.19 12.57
N ARG A 198 16.31 -20.29 12.29
CA ARG A 198 16.77 -21.62 12.74
C ARG A 198 17.90 -22.13 11.86
#